data_470b2cd663c4df0b31fbdf5cf915a038
#
_entry.id   470b2cd663c4df0b31fbdf5cf915a038
#
_cell.length_a   1.000
_cell.length_b   1.000
_cell.length_c   1.000
_cell.angle_alpha   90.00
_cell.angle_beta   90.00
_cell.angle_gamma   90.00
#
_symmetry.space_group_name_H-M   'P 1'
#
loop_
_entity.id
_entity.type
_entity.pdbx_description
1 polymer ?
#
loop_
_entity_poly.entity_id
_entity_poly.type
_entity_poly.pdbx_seq_one_letter_code
_entity_poly.pdbx_strand_id
1 'polypeptide(L)'
;MAVPMALARGSKTVAGEATAPSLHKSVLTNTKGLTLYTLSGEKNGRFICTGSCLKSWPPLLVAAGTTPKGPVALGTIKRPEGKIQVTYKGAPLYTFAGDSKKGEANGEGLKDVGVWHAVTP
;
A
#
# COMPACT_ATOMS: atom_id res chain seq x y z
N MET A 1 -30.80 6.07 -17.90
CA MET A 1 -30.04 6.18 -17.58
C MET A 1 -29.20 5.49 -17.26
N ALA A 2 -28.78 5.39 -17.17
CA ALA A 2 -28.10 4.93 -16.74
C ALA A 2 -27.21 4.76 -16.47
N VAL A 3 -26.62 4.76 -16.46
CA VAL A 3 -25.67 4.75 -16.17
C VAL A 3 -25.11 4.33 -15.42
N PRO A 4 -25.31 4.31 -15.27
CA PRO A 4 -24.75 4.22 -14.28
C PRO A 4 -23.93 3.21 -13.84
N MET A 5 -23.68 2.45 -14.49
CA MET A 5 -22.85 1.52 -14.14
C MET A 5 -21.59 2.00 -13.72
N ALA A 6 -21.21 2.98 -14.30
CA ALA A 6 -20.05 3.61 -13.87
C ALA A 6 -20.11 3.84 -12.42
N LEU A 7 -21.28 3.88 -11.96
CA LEU A 7 -21.50 4.15 -10.60
C LEU A 7 -20.99 3.06 -9.71
N ALA A 8 -20.81 1.89 -10.25
CA ALA A 8 -20.30 0.80 -9.46
C ALA A 8 -18.83 0.98 -9.15
N ARG A 9 -18.20 1.98 -9.78
CA ARG A 9 -16.77 2.20 -9.60
C ARG A 9 -16.56 3.43 -8.80
N GLY A 10 -16.82 3.36 -7.59
CA GLY A 10 -16.69 4.53 -6.74
C GLY A 10 -15.31 4.70 -6.18
N SER A 11 -15.12 5.77 -5.46
CA SER A 11 -13.95 5.97 -4.64
C SER A 11 -14.13 5.22 -3.34
N LYS A 12 -13.00 4.87 -2.74
CA LYS A 12 -12.98 4.21 -1.44
C LYS A 12 -11.79 4.71 -0.66
N THR A 13 -12.00 5.11 0.58
CA THR A 13 -10.90 5.48 1.45
C THR A 13 -10.16 4.21 1.84
N VAL A 14 -8.88 4.16 1.52
CA VAL A 14 -8.06 2.97 1.76
C VAL A 14 -6.84 3.26 2.62
N ALA A 15 -6.59 4.53 2.93
CA ALA A 15 -5.38 4.91 3.65
C ALA A 15 -5.67 6.04 4.63
N GLY A 16 -4.83 6.14 5.65
CA GLY A 16 -4.84 7.19 6.63
C GLY A 16 -3.41 7.52 7.01
N GLU A 17 -3.24 8.24 8.11
CA GLU A 17 -1.91 8.57 8.64
C GLU A 17 -1.86 8.31 10.12
N ALA A 18 -0.67 8.01 10.61
CA ALA A 18 -0.42 7.86 12.04
C ALA A 18 1.02 8.25 12.32
N THR A 19 1.29 8.60 13.58
CA THR A 19 2.67 8.86 14.00
C THR A 19 3.34 7.53 14.30
N ALA A 20 4.53 7.32 13.76
CA ALA A 20 5.37 6.20 14.09
C ALA A 20 6.47 6.69 15.05
N PRO A 21 6.33 6.44 16.35
CA PRO A 21 7.28 6.99 17.33
C PRO A 21 8.73 6.60 17.03
N SER A 22 8.97 5.39 16.57
CA SER A 22 10.33 4.93 16.29
C SER A 22 10.98 5.71 15.16
N LEU A 23 10.20 6.33 14.30
CA LEU A 23 10.72 7.12 13.19
C LEU A 23 10.63 8.62 13.46
N HIS A 24 9.92 9.02 14.51
CA HIS A 24 9.63 10.43 14.80
C HIS A 24 8.94 11.13 13.64
N LYS A 25 8.08 10.41 12.90
CA LYS A 25 7.44 10.95 11.71
C LYS A 25 6.03 10.37 11.55
N SER A 26 5.22 11.08 10.79
CA SER A 26 3.96 10.55 10.31
C SER A 26 4.21 9.54 9.21
N VAL A 27 3.46 8.46 9.20
CA VAL A 27 3.53 7.44 8.16
C VAL A 27 2.15 7.25 7.55
N LEU A 28 2.13 6.83 6.30
CA LEU A 28 0.90 6.43 5.64
C LEU A 28 0.47 5.08 6.19
N THR A 29 -0.82 4.90 6.42
CA THR A 29 -1.35 3.64 6.97
C THR A 29 -2.51 3.15 6.12
N ASN A 30 -2.89 1.88 6.32
CA ASN A 30 -4.16 1.40 5.80
C ASN A 30 -5.28 1.86 6.75
N THR A 31 -6.52 1.45 6.49
CA THR A 31 -7.66 1.91 7.30
C THR A 31 -7.67 1.30 8.70
N LYS A 32 -6.86 0.30 8.95
CA LYS A 32 -6.72 -0.29 10.29
C LYS A 32 -5.57 0.33 11.07
N GLY A 33 -4.91 1.32 10.49
CA GLY A 33 -3.80 2.00 11.14
C GLY A 33 -2.44 1.33 10.96
N LEU A 34 -2.36 0.27 10.17
CA LEU A 34 -1.08 -0.42 9.94
C LEU A 34 -0.24 0.35 8.92
N THR A 35 1.03 0.51 9.22
CA THR A 35 1.97 1.26 8.38
C THR A 35 2.08 0.65 6.98
N LEU A 36 2.11 1.52 5.98
CA LEU A 36 2.29 1.10 4.59
C LEU A 36 3.74 1.32 4.18
N TYR A 37 4.25 0.39 3.39
CA TYR A 37 5.65 0.34 2.96
C TYR A 37 5.76 0.24 1.45
N THR A 38 6.91 0.67 0.93
CA THR A 38 7.28 0.42 -0.47
C THR A 38 8.60 -0.34 -0.48
N LEU A 39 8.81 -1.09 -1.56
CA LEU A 39 10.03 -1.88 -1.76
C LEU A 39 10.90 -1.19 -2.79
N SER A 40 12.19 -1.05 -2.47
CA SER A 40 13.13 -0.44 -3.40
C SER A 40 13.15 -1.25 -4.71
N GLY A 41 13.18 -0.54 -5.83
CA GLY A 41 13.18 -1.16 -7.14
C GLY A 41 11.83 -1.47 -7.72
N GLU A 42 10.75 -1.40 -6.93
CA GLU A 42 9.40 -1.60 -7.46
C GLU A 42 8.80 -0.27 -7.88
N LYS A 43 8.94 0.03 -9.14
CA LYS A 43 8.29 1.18 -9.77
C LYS A 43 8.23 0.93 -11.26
N ASN A 44 7.45 1.72 -11.96
CA ASN A 44 7.27 1.60 -13.41
C ASN A 44 6.76 0.22 -13.82
N GLY A 45 5.87 -0.34 -13.00
CA GLY A 45 5.26 -1.63 -13.31
C GLY A 45 6.09 -2.85 -12.95
N ARG A 46 7.21 -2.65 -12.28
CA ARG A 46 8.07 -3.78 -11.90
C ARG A 46 7.64 -4.33 -10.55
N PHE A 47 7.46 -5.66 -10.49
CA PHE A 47 7.11 -6.36 -9.25
C PHE A 47 8.23 -7.30 -8.86
N ILE A 48 8.72 -7.15 -7.63
CA ILE A 48 9.77 -7.98 -7.05
C ILE A 48 9.17 -8.87 -5.96
N CYS A 49 8.26 -8.30 -5.16
CA CYS A 49 7.61 -9.05 -4.10
C CYS A 49 6.45 -9.86 -4.67
N THR A 50 6.67 -11.15 -4.86
CA THR A 50 5.69 -12.08 -5.41
C THR A 50 5.76 -13.39 -4.65
N GLY A 51 4.76 -14.25 -4.84
CA GLY A 51 4.75 -15.57 -4.23
C GLY A 51 4.81 -15.49 -2.71
N SER A 52 5.78 -16.17 -2.11
CA SER A 52 5.88 -16.23 -0.65
C SER A 52 6.21 -14.90 0.00
N CYS A 53 6.77 -13.96 -0.76
CA CYS A 53 7.03 -12.62 -0.24
C CYS A 53 5.74 -11.99 0.27
N LEU A 54 4.62 -12.28 -0.39
CA LEU A 54 3.33 -11.68 -0.04
C LEU A 54 2.79 -12.15 1.31
N LYS A 55 3.39 -13.17 1.90
CA LYS A 55 3.01 -13.61 3.25
C LYS A 55 3.59 -12.68 4.31
N SER A 56 4.79 -12.19 4.09
CA SER A 56 5.42 -11.24 5.00
C SER A 56 5.00 -9.81 4.68
N TRP A 57 4.69 -9.53 3.42
CA TRP A 57 4.37 -8.19 2.94
C TRP A 57 3.06 -8.21 2.15
N PRO A 58 1.91 -8.30 2.85
CA PRO A 58 0.62 -8.30 2.16
C PRO A 58 0.39 -7.01 1.39
N PRO A 59 -0.01 -7.10 0.12
CA PRO A 59 -0.25 -5.91 -0.69
C PRO A 59 -1.56 -5.23 -0.30
N LEU A 60 -1.59 -3.90 -0.45
CA LEU A 60 -2.82 -3.13 -0.25
C LEU A 60 -3.64 -3.21 -1.54
N LEU A 61 -4.72 -3.97 -1.50
CA LEU A 61 -5.52 -4.28 -2.69
C LEU A 61 -6.86 -3.57 -2.68
N VAL A 62 -7.38 -3.31 -3.87
CA VAL A 62 -8.73 -2.80 -4.07
C VAL A 62 -9.40 -3.58 -5.19
N ALA A 63 -10.73 -3.52 -5.25
CA ALA A 63 -11.46 -4.13 -6.36
C ALA A 63 -11.18 -3.35 -7.65
N ALA A 64 -11.24 -4.05 -8.77
CA ALA A 64 -11.03 -3.42 -10.07
C ALA A 64 -12.02 -2.27 -10.25
N GLY A 65 -11.54 -1.15 -10.78
CA GLY A 65 -12.36 0.03 -11.02
C GLY A 65 -12.51 0.95 -9.81
N THR A 66 -11.96 0.58 -8.66
CA THR A 66 -12.01 1.43 -7.47
C THR A 66 -10.96 2.54 -7.57
N THR A 67 -11.36 3.77 -7.24
CA THR A 67 -10.44 4.89 -7.11
C THR A 67 -10.05 5.00 -5.63
N PRO A 68 -8.79 4.72 -5.29
CA PRO A 68 -8.38 4.77 -3.89
C PRO A 68 -8.24 6.21 -3.41
N LYS A 69 -8.68 6.47 -2.18
CA LYS A 69 -8.59 7.78 -1.53
C LYS A 69 -7.85 7.66 -0.22
N GLY A 70 -7.18 8.74 0.14
CA GLY A 70 -6.45 8.84 1.39
C GLY A 70 -5.92 10.24 1.57
N PRO A 71 -5.02 10.44 2.56
CA PRO A 71 -4.47 11.78 2.83
C PRO A 71 -3.48 12.25 1.76
N VAL A 72 -3.10 11.37 0.83
CA VAL A 72 -2.19 11.72 -0.27
C VAL A 72 -2.78 11.17 -1.56
N ALA A 73 -2.26 11.65 -2.69
CA ALA A 73 -2.69 11.15 -3.99
C ALA A 73 -2.25 9.70 -4.15
N LEU A 74 -3.17 8.83 -4.55
CA LEU A 74 -2.94 7.41 -4.71
C LEU A 74 -3.35 6.97 -6.11
N GLY A 75 -2.70 5.92 -6.59
CA GLY A 75 -3.03 5.30 -7.87
C GLY A 75 -3.24 3.81 -7.70
N THR A 76 -3.34 3.11 -8.80
CA THR A 76 -3.47 1.65 -8.80
C THR A 76 -2.61 1.05 -9.90
N ILE A 77 -2.27 -0.22 -9.71
CA ILE A 77 -1.54 -0.98 -10.70
C ILE A 77 -2.02 -2.43 -10.65
N LYS A 78 -2.08 -3.07 -11.81
CA LYS A 78 -2.48 -4.48 -11.87
C LYS A 78 -1.24 -5.35 -11.65
N ARG A 79 -1.33 -6.23 -10.66
CA ARG A 79 -0.27 -7.18 -10.36
C ARG A 79 -0.27 -8.32 -11.38
N PRO A 80 0.86 -9.05 -11.53
CA PRO A 80 0.94 -10.17 -12.48
C PRO A 80 -0.15 -11.23 -12.27
N GLU A 81 -0.57 -11.44 -11.02
CA GLU A 81 -1.63 -12.41 -10.73
C GLU A 81 -3.03 -11.85 -10.94
N GLY A 82 -3.16 -10.63 -11.44
CA GLY A 82 -4.45 -10.04 -11.81
C GLY A 82 -5.10 -9.14 -10.79
N LYS A 83 -4.58 -9.08 -9.57
CA LYS A 83 -5.15 -8.23 -8.52
C LYS A 83 -4.72 -6.79 -8.69
N ILE A 84 -5.54 -5.87 -8.18
CA ILE A 84 -5.29 -4.43 -8.30
C ILE A 84 -4.72 -3.93 -6.99
N GLN A 85 -3.53 -3.36 -7.04
CA GLN A 85 -2.83 -2.87 -5.86
C GLN A 85 -2.77 -1.35 -5.87
N VAL A 86 -2.91 -0.75 -4.69
CA VAL A 86 -2.81 0.70 -4.51
C VAL A 86 -1.34 1.10 -4.59
N THR A 87 -1.08 2.25 -5.23
CA THR A 87 0.28 2.78 -5.36
C THR A 87 0.37 4.17 -4.78
N TYR A 88 1.58 4.54 -4.36
CA TYR A 88 1.92 5.89 -3.98
C TYR A 88 3.11 6.32 -4.84
N LYS A 89 2.93 7.37 -5.62
CA LYS A 89 3.96 7.86 -6.57
C LYS A 89 4.48 6.73 -7.45
N GLY A 90 3.58 5.86 -7.88
CA GLY A 90 3.90 4.74 -8.77
C GLY A 90 4.47 3.51 -8.07
N ALA A 91 4.72 3.56 -6.77
CA ALA A 91 5.26 2.42 -6.04
C ALA A 91 4.13 1.63 -5.36
N PRO A 92 4.08 0.32 -5.56
CA PRO A 92 3.05 -0.49 -4.90
C PRO A 92 3.18 -0.45 -3.37
N LEU A 93 2.05 -0.43 -2.69
CA LEU A 93 1.99 -0.32 -1.23
C LEU A 93 1.71 -1.67 -0.59
N TYR A 94 2.41 -1.93 0.53
CA TYR A 94 2.31 -3.17 1.28
C TYR A 94 2.18 -2.87 2.77
N THR A 95 1.59 -3.78 3.54
CA THR A 95 1.74 -3.80 4.99
C THR A 95 2.84 -4.81 5.34
N PHE A 96 3.24 -4.83 6.60
CA PHE A 96 4.25 -5.78 7.08
C PHE A 96 3.60 -6.71 8.12
N ALA A 97 3.78 -8.00 7.93
CA ALA A 97 3.19 -9.01 8.83
C ALA A 97 3.70 -8.88 10.27
N GLY A 98 4.88 -8.27 10.45
CA GLY A 98 5.44 -8.06 11.77
C GLY A 98 4.87 -6.85 12.51
N ASP A 99 4.02 -6.06 11.87
CA ASP A 99 3.33 -4.96 12.53
C ASP A 99 1.96 -5.45 12.98
N SER A 100 1.61 -5.19 14.22
CA SER A 100 0.33 -5.65 14.76
C SER A 100 -0.56 -4.51 15.24
N LYS A 101 -0.05 -3.30 15.37
CA LYS A 101 -0.86 -2.18 15.85
C LYS A 101 -0.39 -0.86 15.28
N LYS A 102 -1.28 0.12 15.41
CA LYS A 102 -1.06 1.47 14.91
C LYS A 102 0.23 2.05 15.46
N GLY A 103 0.99 2.68 14.60
CA GLY A 103 2.23 3.35 14.98
C GLY A 103 3.47 2.48 14.88
N GLU A 104 3.32 1.17 14.72
CA GLU A 104 4.49 0.32 14.54
C GLU A 104 5.06 0.47 13.14
N ALA A 105 6.37 0.47 13.04
CA ALA A 105 7.07 0.51 11.76
C ALA A 105 8.25 -0.47 11.81
N ASN A 106 7.94 -1.70 12.18
CA ASN A 106 8.97 -2.73 12.37
C ASN A 106 9.61 -3.17 11.06
N GLY A 107 8.99 -2.84 9.95
CA GLY A 107 9.54 -3.18 8.63
C GLY A 107 10.49 -2.14 8.06
N GLU A 108 10.63 -0.98 8.73
CA GLU A 108 11.49 0.07 8.19
C GLU A 108 12.93 -0.39 8.08
N GLY A 109 13.49 -0.31 6.88
CA GLY A 109 14.89 -0.66 6.64
C GLY A 109 15.16 -2.15 6.52
N LEU A 110 14.14 -3.01 6.60
CA LEU A 110 14.37 -4.44 6.47
C LEU A 110 14.85 -4.78 5.06
N LYS A 111 15.81 -5.67 5.00
CA LYS A 111 16.35 -6.17 3.73
C LYS A 111 15.74 -7.54 3.47
N ASP A 112 14.80 -7.59 2.54
CA ASP A 112 14.10 -8.80 2.17
C ASP A 112 13.67 -8.61 0.72
N VAL A 113 14.35 -9.24 -0.20
CA VAL A 113 14.26 -9.10 -1.66
C VAL A 113 14.53 -7.65 -2.13
N GLY A 114 15.00 -6.81 -1.27
CA GLY A 114 15.26 -5.40 -1.48
C GLY A 114 15.16 -4.71 -0.15
N VAL A 115 15.10 -3.39 -0.16
CA VAL A 115 15.00 -2.61 1.08
C VAL A 115 13.59 -2.05 1.20
N TRP A 116 12.97 -2.24 2.35
CA TRP A 116 11.62 -1.77 2.64
C TRP A 116 11.66 -0.48 3.41
N HIS A 117 10.82 0.47 3.02
CA HIS A 117 10.72 1.73 3.73
C HIS A 117 9.26 2.08 3.99
N ALA A 118 8.98 2.52 5.21
CA ALA A 118 7.67 3.06 5.54
C ALA A 118 7.46 4.34 4.72
N VAL A 119 6.25 4.55 4.25
CA VAL A 119 5.93 5.76 3.48
C VAL A 119 5.74 6.92 4.45
N THR A 120 6.61 7.92 4.32
CA THR A 120 6.54 9.14 5.14
C THR A 120 6.19 10.30 4.22
N PRO A 121 4.89 10.57 4.05
CA PRO A 121 4.45 11.57 3.07
C PRO A 121 4.83 12.99 3.45
#